data_f740af7138a471d323a9a8be1e4b909c
#
_entry.id   f740af7138a471d323a9a8be1e4b909c
#
_cell.length_a   1.000
_cell.length_b   1.000
_cell.length_c   1.000
_cell.angle_alpha   90.00
_cell.angle_beta   90.00
_cell.angle_gamma   90.00
#
_symmetry.space_group_name_H-M   'P 1'
#
loop_
_entity.id
_entity.type
_entity.pdbx_description
1 polymer ?
#
loop_
_entity_poly.entity_id
_entity_poly.type
_entity_poly.pdbx_seq_one_letter_code
_entity_poly.pdbx_strand_id
1 'polypeptide(L)'
;MPNIPLAERLRPRTIDEYIGQEHLVGKNGVFRKFFETGNVPSFILWGPPGVGKTTLAKIVATQLERPFFTLSAVTSGVKDVREVIESARKQRFFDQKAPLLFIDEIHRFNKSQQDSLLGAVEQGVFTLIGATTENPSFEVISPLLSRCQVYILKSLEDKDLQVLLDRALTTDTELKERDIEVTETGALFRFSGGDARKLLNILEILSLIHI
;
A
#
# COMPACT_ATOMS: atom_id res chain seq x y z
N MET A 1 22.76 12.33 -8.15
CA MET A 1 21.95 11.12 -7.91
C MET A 1 20.48 11.48 -8.15
N PRO A 2 19.61 10.60 -8.63
CA PRO A 2 18.20 10.95 -8.73
C PRO A 2 17.66 11.30 -7.34
N ASN A 3 17.00 12.45 -7.25
CA ASN A 3 16.46 12.94 -5.96
C ASN A 3 15.23 12.08 -5.61
N ILE A 4 15.42 11.07 -4.74
CA ILE A 4 14.34 10.19 -4.31
C ILE A 4 13.44 11.00 -3.37
N PRO A 5 12.13 11.13 -3.63
CA PRO A 5 11.22 11.88 -2.76
C PRO A 5 11.23 11.37 -1.31
N LEU A 6 11.10 12.28 -0.35
CA LEU A 6 11.09 11.97 1.09
C LEU A 6 10.08 10.87 1.44
N ALA A 7 8.91 10.91 0.83
CA ALA A 7 7.86 9.89 1.03
C ALA A 7 8.29 8.47 0.59
N GLU A 8 9.22 8.34 -0.35
CA GLU A 8 9.76 7.04 -0.75
C GLU A 8 10.95 6.64 0.13
N ARG A 9 11.81 7.60 0.51
CA ARG A 9 12.94 7.36 1.43
C ARG A 9 12.47 6.83 2.79
N LEU A 10 11.35 7.38 3.31
CA LEU A 10 10.76 7.01 4.60
C LEU A 10 9.69 5.90 4.51
N ARG A 11 9.54 5.27 3.35
CA ARG A 11 8.56 4.19 3.21
C ARG A 11 8.86 3.03 4.17
N PRO A 12 7.90 2.67 5.05
CA PRO A 12 8.05 1.53 5.95
C PRO A 12 8.39 0.23 5.20
N ARG A 13 9.29 -0.55 5.77
CA ARG A 13 9.72 -1.85 5.23
C ARG A 13 9.18 -3.03 6.04
N THR A 14 8.84 -2.78 7.29
CA THR A 14 8.29 -3.77 8.22
C THR A 14 6.95 -3.31 8.78
N ILE A 15 6.18 -4.25 9.34
CA ILE A 15 4.90 -3.93 9.96
C ILE A 15 5.07 -3.06 11.22
N ASP A 16 6.21 -3.18 11.91
CA ASP A 16 6.49 -2.40 13.12
C ASP A 16 6.83 -0.94 12.81
N GLU A 17 7.29 -0.67 11.60
CA GLU A 17 7.52 0.68 11.11
C GLU A 17 6.25 1.34 10.56
N TYR A 18 5.18 0.56 10.36
CA TYR A 18 3.95 1.04 9.75
C TYR A 18 3.16 1.89 10.74
N ILE A 19 2.91 3.15 10.41
CA ILE A 19 2.25 4.13 11.29
C ILE A 19 0.74 4.12 11.05
N GLY A 20 -0.02 4.19 12.13
CA GLY A 20 -1.49 4.17 12.11
C GLY A 20 -2.08 2.79 11.82
N GLN A 21 -3.39 2.75 11.59
CA GLN A 21 -4.15 1.52 11.28
C GLN A 21 -4.05 0.42 12.34
N GLU A 22 -3.98 0.78 13.62
CA GLU A 22 -3.82 -0.15 14.75
C GLU A 22 -4.81 -1.34 14.72
N HIS A 23 -6.03 -1.12 14.22
CA HIS A 23 -7.04 -2.17 14.08
C HIS A 23 -6.65 -3.27 13.09
N LEU A 24 -5.74 -2.99 12.15
CA LEU A 24 -5.24 -3.94 11.13
C LEU A 24 -3.85 -4.48 11.47
N VAL A 25 -2.95 -3.60 11.89
CA VAL A 25 -1.51 -3.90 12.04
C VAL A 25 -1.04 -3.95 13.49
N GLY A 26 -1.86 -3.53 14.45
CA GLY A 26 -1.55 -3.57 15.88
C GLY A 26 -1.28 -4.98 16.37
N LYS A 27 -0.93 -5.12 17.65
CA LYS A 27 -0.46 -6.39 18.26
C LYS A 27 -1.38 -7.59 18.00
N ASN A 28 -2.70 -7.36 17.94
CA ASN A 28 -3.71 -8.39 17.65
C ASN A 28 -4.31 -8.23 16.24
N GLY A 29 -3.68 -7.43 15.39
CA GLY A 29 -4.17 -7.11 14.05
C GLY A 29 -4.11 -8.32 13.10
N VAL A 30 -5.00 -8.31 12.11
CA VAL A 30 -5.12 -9.42 11.15
C VAL A 30 -3.86 -9.62 10.32
N PHE A 31 -3.13 -8.54 10.01
CA PHE A 31 -1.89 -8.65 9.21
C PHE A 31 -0.77 -9.35 9.98
N ARG A 32 -0.68 -9.19 11.31
CA ARG A 32 0.29 -9.97 12.11
C ARG A 32 0.00 -11.46 12.08
N LYS A 33 -1.30 -11.83 12.11
CA LYS A 33 -1.70 -13.25 11.97
C LYS A 33 -1.33 -13.82 10.60
N PHE A 34 -1.38 -13.01 9.53
CA PHE A 34 -0.92 -13.45 8.22
C PHE A 34 0.58 -13.81 8.24
N PHE A 35 1.39 -13.01 8.94
CA PHE A 35 2.83 -13.28 9.06
C PHE A 35 3.12 -14.51 9.93
N GLU A 36 2.38 -14.69 11.02
CA GLU A 36 2.52 -15.85 11.90
C GLU A 36 2.13 -17.16 11.22
N THR A 37 1.06 -17.16 10.45
CA THR A 37 0.52 -18.36 9.81
C THR A 37 1.08 -18.62 8.40
N GLY A 38 1.64 -17.59 7.76
CA GLY A 38 2.01 -17.61 6.34
C GLY A 38 0.82 -17.68 5.37
N ASN A 39 -0.41 -17.73 5.91
CA ASN A 39 -1.62 -17.86 5.10
C ASN A 39 -2.30 -16.50 4.89
N VAL A 40 -2.34 -16.06 3.65
CA VAL A 40 -2.91 -14.76 3.25
C VAL A 40 -4.01 -15.01 2.22
N PRO A 41 -5.27 -14.70 2.55
CA PRO A 41 -6.36 -14.71 1.57
C PRO A 41 -6.17 -13.58 0.56
N SER A 42 -6.89 -13.63 -0.55
CA SER A 42 -7.04 -12.45 -1.41
C SER A 42 -7.84 -11.36 -0.68
N PHE A 43 -7.41 -10.10 -0.81
CA PHE A 43 -8.06 -8.99 -0.11
C PHE A 43 -8.01 -7.68 -0.89
N ILE A 44 -8.89 -6.76 -0.50
CA ILE A 44 -8.96 -5.40 -1.03
C ILE A 44 -8.70 -4.42 0.11
N LEU A 45 -7.76 -3.51 -0.11
CA LEU A 45 -7.46 -2.37 0.77
C LEU A 45 -8.29 -1.17 0.29
N TRP A 46 -9.26 -0.78 1.08
CA TRP A 46 -10.10 0.37 0.79
C TRP A 46 -9.81 1.52 1.75
N GLY A 47 -9.60 2.70 1.23
CA GLY A 47 -9.40 3.91 2.05
C GLY A 47 -8.86 5.09 1.25
N PRO A 48 -8.79 6.27 1.86
CA PRO A 48 -8.35 7.51 1.20
C PRO A 48 -6.91 7.39 0.67
N PRO A 49 -6.48 8.32 -0.19
CA PRO A 49 -5.10 8.35 -0.67
C PRO A 49 -4.11 8.57 0.49
N GLY A 50 -2.87 8.16 0.29
CA GLY A 50 -1.76 8.42 1.21
C GLY A 50 -1.78 7.69 2.56
N VAL A 51 -2.76 6.82 2.84
CA VAL A 51 -2.87 6.07 4.12
C VAL A 51 -2.03 4.77 4.15
N GLY A 52 -1.23 4.49 3.12
CA GLY A 52 -0.28 3.39 3.12
C GLY A 52 -0.74 2.08 2.45
N LYS A 53 -1.82 2.05 1.64
CA LYS A 53 -2.31 0.84 0.95
C LYS A 53 -1.19 0.10 0.20
N THR A 54 -0.50 0.76 -0.69
CA THR A 54 0.62 0.20 -1.48
C THR A 54 1.78 -0.24 -0.59
N THR A 55 2.05 0.52 0.47
CA THR A 55 3.11 0.21 1.44
C THR A 55 2.79 -1.08 2.19
N LEU A 56 1.55 -1.24 2.67
CA LEU A 56 1.12 -2.45 3.37
C LEU A 56 1.21 -3.68 2.47
N ALA A 57 0.81 -3.57 1.19
CA ALA A 57 0.95 -4.65 0.22
C ALA A 57 2.41 -5.09 0.01
N LYS A 58 3.34 -4.13 -0.08
CA LYS A 58 4.79 -4.39 -0.20
C LYS A 58 5.34 -5.07 1.06
N ILE A 59 4.94 -4.60 2.26
CA ILE A 59 5.33 -5.22 3.53
C ILE A 59 4.88 -6.68 3.58
N VAL A 60 3.64 -6.97 3.21
CA VAL A 60 3.12 -8.35 3.16
C VAL A 60 3.97 -9.22 2.25
N ALA A 61 4.32 -8.72 1.06
CA ALA A 61 5.15 -9.47 0.11
C ALA A 61 6.55 -9.76 0.67
N THR A 62 7.19 -8.75 1.22
CA THR A 62 8.56 -8.84 1.75
C THR A 62 8.62 -9.76 2.97
N GLN A 63 7.72 -9.61 3.94
CA GLN A 63 7.73 -10.43 5.16
C GLN A 63 7.36 -11.89 4.92
N LEU A 64 6.57 -12.18 3.90
CA LEU A 64 6.23 -13.56 3.53
C LEU A 64 7.19 -14.16 2.51
N GLU A 65 8.17 -13.39 2.04
CA GLU A 65 9.13 -13.82 1.01
C GLU A 65 8.41 -14.40 -0.22
N ARG A 66 7.36 -13.71 -0.66
CA ARG A 66 6.57 -14.12 -1.82
C ARG A 66 6.86 -13.22 -3.01
N PRO A 67 6.95 -13.79 -4.23
CA PRO A 67 7.07 -13.00 -5.45
C PRO A 67 5.94 -11.97 -5.55
N PHE A 68 6.27 -10.74 -5.98
CA PHE A 68 5.36 -9.61 -5.98
C PHE A 68 5.22 -9.00 -7.36
N PHE A 69 4.05 -9.17 -7.97
CA PHE A 69 3.67 -8.53 -9.22
C PHE A 69 2.83 -7.30 -8.95
N THR A 70 3.01 -6.27 -9.76
CA THR A 70 2.25 -5.02 -9.64
C THR A 70 1.62 -4.64 -10.96
N LEU A 71 0.35 -4.23 -10.90
CA LEU A 71 -0.36 -3.61 -12.00
C LEU A 71 -0.96 -2.28 -11.51
N SER A 72 -0.93 -1.28 -12.37
CA SER A 72 -1.70 -0.05 -12.16
C SER A 72 -2.92 -0.10 -13.07
N ALA A 73 -4.13 -0.10 -12.48
CA ALA A 73 -5.35 -0.13 -13.29
C ALA A 73 -5.56 1.13 -14.13
N VAL A 74 -4.81 2.21 -13.87
CA VAL A 74 -4.80 3.43 -14.67
C VAL A 74 -4.11 3.24 -16.01
N THR A 75 -3.01 2.43 -16.06
CA THR A 75 -2.15 2.29 -17.22
C THR A 75 -2.18 0.91 -17.86
N SER A 76 -2.65 -0.12 -17.12
CA SER A 76 -2.62 -1.51 -17.58
C SER A 76 -3.87 -1.90 -18.36
N GLY A 77 -3.66 -2.56 -19.50
CA GLY A 77 -4.72 -3.13 -20.34
C GLY A 77 -4.98 -4.62 -20.04
N VAL A 78 -5.93 -5.21 -20.76
CA VAL A 78 -6.26 -6.66 -20.67
C VAL A 78 -5.04 -7.54 -21.01
N LYS A 79 -4.18 -7.07 -21.91
CA LYS A 79 -2.96 -7.78 -22.31
C LYS A 79 -1.99 -7.89 -21.13
N ASP A 80 -1.76 -6.78 -20.43
CA ASP A 80 -0.86 -6.73 -19.27
C ASP A 80 -1.36 -7.66 -18.15
N VAL A 81 -2.68 -7.69 -17.90
CA VAL A 81 -3.30 -8.61 -16.94
C VAL A 81 -3.00 -10.06 -17.30
N ARG A 82 -3.16 -10.44 -18.58
CA ARG A 82 -2.89 -11.81 -19.05
C ARG A 82 -1.41 -12.18 -18.93
N GLU A 83 -0.51 -11.28 -19.30
CA GLU A 83 0.94 -11.49 -19.19
C GLU A 83 1.38 -11.73 -17.74
N VAL A 84 0.82 -10.98 -16.80
CA VAL A 84 1.09 -11.17 -15.36
C VAL A 84 0.52 -12.51 -14.87
N ILE A 85 -0.70 -12.89 -15.29
CA ILE A 85 -1.29 -14.20 -14.95
C ILE A 85 -0.40 -15.34 -15.44
N GLU A 86 0.08 -15.28 -16.68
CA GLU A 86 0.97 -16.31 -17.26
C GLU A 86 2.33 -16.34 -16.53
N SER A 87 2.87 -15.20 -16.18
CA SER A 87 4.10 -15.11 -15.41
C SER A 87 3.93 -15.71 -14.01
N ALA A 88 2.82 -15.41 -13.34
CA ALA A 88 2.48 -15.98 -12.04
C ALA A 88 2.31 -17.51 -12.09
N ARG A 89 1.66 -18.04 -13.16
CA ARG A 89 1.55 -19.48 -13.38
C ARG A 89 2.89 -20.18 -13.53
N LYS A 90 3.80 -19.59 -14.32
CA LYS A 90 5.16 -20.12 -14.51
C LYS A 90 5.91 -20.12 -13.17
N GLN A 91 5.84 -19.03 -12.43
CA GLN A 91 6.55 -18.92 -11.15
C GLN A 91 6.02 -19.90 -10.11
N ARG A 92 4.69 -20.07 -10.01
CA ARG A 92 4.08 -21.07 -9.12
C ARG A 92 4.53 -22.50 -9.43
N PHE A 93 4.85 -22.81 -10.68
CA PHE A 93 5.34 -24.14 -11.05
C PHE A 93 6.73 -24.43 -10.45
N PHE A 94 7.56 -23.41 -10.29
CA PHE A 94 8.91 -23.55 -9.72
C PHE A 94 8.96 -23.28 -8.22
N ASP A 95 8.01 -22.48 -7.71
CA ASP A 95 7.97 -22.03 -6.32
C ASP A 95 6.71 -22.56 -5.62
N GLN A 96 6.84 -23.13 -4.44
CA GLN A 96 5.69 -23.72 -3.72
C GLN A 96 4.72 -22.63 -3.19
N LYS A 97 5.19 -21.38 -3.06
CA LYS A 97 4.38 -20.25 -2.58
C LYS A 97 3.72 -19.51 -3.75
N ALA A 98 2.41 -19.39 -3.73
CA ALA A 98 1.70 -18.57 -4.74
C ALA A 98 2.17 -17.12 -4.67
N PRO A 99 2.51 -16.46 -5.80
CA PRO A 99 2.90 -15.05 -5.82
C PRO A 99 1.77 -14.14 -5.36
N LEU A 100 2.10 -12.91 -5.00
CA LEU A 100 1.13 -11.84 -4.71
C LEU A 100 0.98 -10.97 -5.96
N LEU A 101 -0.25 -10.69 -6.35
CA LEU A 101 -0.57 -9.70 -7.39
C LEU A 101 -1.21 -8.48 -6.74
N PHE A 102 -0.50 -7.36 -6.75
CA PHE A 102 -1.01 -6.08 -6.31
C PHE A 102 -1.57 -5.28 -7.48
N ILE A 103 -2.81 -4.82 -7.36
CA ILE A 103 -3.47 -3.97 -8.34
C ILE A 103 -3.82 -2.64 -7.67
N ASP A 104 -3.11 -1.58 -8.08
CA ASP A 104 -3.40 -0.23 -7.61
C ASP A 104 -4.59 0.36 -8.37
N GLU A 105 -5.49 1.03 -7.65
CA GLU A 105 -6.73 1.63 -8.15
C GLU A 105 -7.62 0.62 -8.91
N ILE A 106 -7.83 -0.57 -8.34
CA ILE A 106 -8.56 -1.69 -8.98
C ILE A 106 -9.94 -1.29 -9.53
N HIS A 107 -10.58 -0.26 -8.97
CA HIS A 107 -11.83 0.32 -9.45
C HIS A 107 -11.75 0.89 -10.87
N ARG A 108 -10.55 1.19 -11.36
CA ARG A 108 -10.32 1.66 -12.74
C ARG A 108 -10.35 0.54 -13.77
N PHE A 109 -10.23 -0.71 -13.35
CA PHE A 109 -10.42 -1.84 -14.25
C PHE A 109 -11.89 -1.98 -14.65
N ASN A 110 -12.13 -2.12 -15.95
CA ASN A 110 -13.47 -2.47 -16.46
C ASN A 110 -13.85 -3.91 -16.07
N LYS A 111 -15.12 -4.25 -16.24
CA LYS A 111 -15.65 -5.57 -15.89
C LYS A 111 -14.87 -6.72 -16.55
N SER A 112 -14.52 -6.61 -17.83
CA SER A 112 -13.76 -7.65 -18.55
C SER A 112 -12.35 -7.86 -17.99
N GLN A 113 -11.69 -6.80 -17.53
CA GLN A 113 -10.39 -6.91 -16.89
C GLN A 113 -10.52 -7.59 -15.52
N GLN A 114 -11.52 -7.23 -14.73
CA GLN A 114 -11.79 -7.86 -13.44
C GLN A 114 -12.21 -9.34 -13.61
N ASP A 115 -13.04 -9.67 -14.61
CA ASP A 115 -13.40 -11.06 -14.96
C ASP A 115 -12.16 -11.90 -15.32
N SER A 116 -11.18 -11.30 -15.99
CA SER A 116 -9.94 -12.00 -16.35
C SER A 116 -9.13 -12.45 -15.13
N LEU A 117 -9.26 -11.76 -14.00
CA LEU A 117 -8.60 -12.12 -12.73
C LEU A 117 -9.30 -13.27 -12.01
N LEU A 118 -10.62 -13.41 -12.21
CA LEU A 118 -11.46 -14.31 -11.41
C LEU A 118 -10.98 -15.76 -11.45
N GLY A 119 -10.78 -16.31 -12.66
CA GLY A 119 -10.31 -17.68 -12.83
C GLY A 119 -8.96 -17.96 -12.19
N ALA A 120 -8.04 -16.98 -12.23
CA ALA A 120 -6.72 -17.11 -11.63
C ALA A 120 -6.78 -17.03 -10.09
N VAL A 121 -7.65 -16.20 -9.55
CA VAL A 121 -7.91 -16.13 -8.09
C VAL A 121 -8.53 -17.44 -7.59
N GLU A 122 -9.55 -17.96 -8.29
CA GLU A 122 -10.20 -19.23 -7.94
C GLU A 122 -9.24 -20.43 -7.96
N GLN A 123 -8.35 -20.48 -8.94
CA GLN A 123 -7.34 -21.52 -9.06
C GLN A 123 -6.16 -21.32 -8.10
N GLY A 124 -6.14 -20.20 -7.35
CA GLY A 124 -5.02 -19.86 -6.46
C GLY A 124 -3.70 -19.66 -7.21
N VAL A 125 -3.73 -19.21 -8.48
CA VAL A 125 -2.52 -18.91 -9.26
C VAL A 125 -1.69 -17.84 -8.55
N PHE A 126 -2.35 -16.88 -7.95
CA PHE A 126 -1.78 -15.85 -7.09
C PHE A 126 -2.76 -15.48 -5.97
N THR A 127 -2.28 -14.80 -4.95
CA THR A 127 -3.12 -14.09 -3.98
C THR A 127 -3.31 -12.66 -4.46
N LEU A 128 -4.55 -12.22 -4.66
CA LEU A 128 -4.86 -10.86 -5.10
C LEU A 128 -4.81 -9.88 -3.92
N ILE A 129 -4.16 -8.75 -4.12
CA ILE A 129 -4.22 -7.57 -3.24
C ILE A 129 -4.70 -6.39 -4.10
N GLY A 130 -5.97 -6.03 -3.98
CA GLY A 130 -6.52 -4.83 -4.61
C GLY A 130 -6.37 -3.62 -3.73
N ALA A 131 -6.08 -2.44 -4.28
CA ALA A 131 -6.17 -1.16 -3.59
C ALA A 131 -7.15 -0.24 -4.29
N THR A 132 -7.96 0.48 -3.53
CA THR A 132 -8.96 1.40 -4.06
C THR A 132 -9.24 2.55 -3.10
N THR A 133 -9.56 3.71 -3.66
CA THR A 133 -10.11 4.85 -2.91
C THR A 133 -11.64 4.87 -2.93
N GLU A 134 -12.25 4.15 -3.87
CA GLU A 134 -13.69 4.07 -4.06
C GLU A 134 -14.29 2.87 -3.30
N ASN A 135 -15.59 2.92 -3.03
CA ASN A 135 -16.25 1.81 -2.32
C ASN A 135 -16.25 0.54 -3.18
N PRO A 136 -15.56 -0.52 -2.76
CA PRO A 136 -15.44 -1.74 -3.55
C PRO A 136 -16.77 -2.45 -3.81
N SER A 137 -17.79 -2.22 -3.00
CA SER A 137 -19.13 -2.82 -3.21
C SER A 137 -19.81 -2.33 -4.48
N PHE A 138 -19.41 -1.17 -5.01
CA PHE A 138 -19.96 -0.61 -6.25
C PHE A 138 -19.04 -0.80 -7.45
N GLU A 139 -17.73 -0.83 -7.19
CA GLU A 139 -16.71 -0.73 -8.23
C GLU A 139 -16.08 -2.09 -8.58
N VAL A 140 -16.09 -3.03 -7.64
CA VAL A 140 -15.56 -4.38 -7.87
C VAL A 140 -16.70 -5.34 -8.16
N ILE A 141 -16.54 -6.16 -9.21
CA ILE A 141 -17.56 -7.14 -9.57
C ILE A 141 -17.82 -8.12 -8.42
N SER A 142 -19.10 -8.43 -8.18
CA SER A 142 -19.51 -9.28 -7.06
C SER A 142 -18.81 -10.65 -7.02
N PRO A 143 -18.56 -11.36 -8.15
CA PRO A 143 -17.82 -12.62 -8.12
C PRO A 143 -16.38 -12.47 -7.59
N LEU A 144 -15.69 -11.38 -7.90
CA LEU A 144 -14.34 -11.13 -7.40
C LEU A 144 -14.37 -10.70 -5.93
N LEU A 145 -15.31 -9.80 -5.59
CA LEU A 145 -15.48 -9.31 -4.23
C LEU A 145 -15.81 -10.44 -3.24
N SER A 146 -16.63 -11.43 -3.63
CA SER A 146 -16.99 -12.57 -2.79
C SER A 146 -15.80 -13.49 -2.45
N ARG A 147 -14.68 -13.36 -3.15
CA ARG A 147 -13.44 -14.13 -2.95
C ARG A 147 -12.34 -13.34 -2.25
N CYS A 148 -12.63 -12.09 -1.91
CA CYS A 148 -11.69 -11.20 -1.25
C CYS A 148 -12.23 -10.76 0.11
N GLN A 149 -11.33 -10.62 1.08
CA GLN A 149 -11.62 -9.89 2.30
C GLN A 149 -11.46 -8.38 2.03
N VAL A 150 -12.29 -7.54 2.66
CA VAL A 150 -12.16 -6.09 2.52
C VAL A 150 -11.62 -5.52 3.83
N TYR A 151 -10.50 -4.81 3.75
CA TYR A 151 -9.90 -4.11 4.88
C TYR A 151 -9.95 -2.61 4.65
N ILE A 152 -10.53 -1.91 5.64
CA ILE A 152 -10.72 -0.46 5.57
C ILE A 152 -9.54 0.22 6.24
N LEU A 153 -8.83 1.07 5.48
CA LEU A 153 -7.81 1.95 6.02
C LEU A 153 -8.42 3.33 6.24
N LYS A 154 -8.15 3.90 7.40
CA LYS A 154 -8.64 5.22 7.81
C LYS A 154 -7.59 6.30 7.50
N SER A 155 -8.03 7.56 7.38
CA SER A 155 -7.10 8.69 7.40
C SER A 155 -6.23 8.64 8.66
N LEU A 156 -4.99 9.08 8.55
CA LEU A 156 -4.11 9.18 9.70
C LEU A 156 -4.62 10.29 10.64
N GLU A 157 -4.59 10.01 11.93
CA GLU A 157 -4.93 10.98 12.97
C GLU A 157 -3.72 11.88 13.24
N ASP A 158 -3.93 13.03 13.89
CA ASP A 158 -2.85 13.99 14.21
C ASP A 158 -1.71 13.34 14.99
N LYS A 159 -2.01 12.38 15.88
CA LYS A 159 -0.99 11.61 16.61
C LYS A 159 -0.11 10.78 15.67
N ASP A 160 -0.69 10.19 14.61
CA ASP A 160 0.02 9.37 13.64
C ASP A 160 0.88 10.27 12.73
N LEU A 161 0.34 11.44 12.36
CA LEU A 161 1.06 12.46 11.59
C LEU A 161 2.24 13.02 12.38
N GLN A 162 2.09 13.22 13.72
CA GLN A 162 3.17 13.65 14.58
C GLN A 162 4.30 12.60 14.61
N VAL A 163 3.98 11.33 14.81
CA VAL A 163 4.97 10.25 14.79
C VAL A 163 5.70 10.20 13.44
N LEU A 164 4.97 10.41 12.33
CA LEU A 164 5.56 10.43 11.00
C LEU A 164 6.50 11.62 10.80
N LEU A 165 6.12 12.80 11.30
CA LEU A 165 6.92 14.02 11.25
C LEU A 165 8.21 13.85 12.06
N ASP A 166 8.10 13.40 13.32
CA ASP A 166 9.24 13.16 14.20
C ASP A 166 10.21 12.14 13.60
N ARG A 167 9.67 11.07 13.02
CA ARG A 167 10.48 10.09 12.30
C ARG A 167 11.19 10.72 11.10
N ALA A 168 10.52 11.56 10.31
CA ALA A 168 11.14 12.24 9.19
C ALA A 168 12.34 13.10 9.61
N LEU A 169 12.14 13.91 10.63
CA LEU A 169 13.19 14.81 11.15
C LEU A 169 14.34 14.05 11.82
N THR A 170 14.07 12.90 12.43
CA THR A 170 15.07 12.12 13.16
C THR A 170 15.79 11.06 12.37
N THR A 171 15.23 10.56 11.26
CA THR A 171 15.81 9.44 10.51
C THR A 171 16.30 9.81 9.12
N ASP A 172 15.69 10.81 8.45
CA ASP A 172 16.12 11.21 7.12
C ASP A 172 17.43 11.99 7.16
N THR A 173 18.42 11.54 6.41
CA THR A 173 19.76 12.13 6.42
C THR A 173 19.78 13.55 5.87
N GLU A 174 19.01 13.83 4.81
CA GLU A 174 18.96 15.15 4.19
C GLU A 174 18.28 16.18 5.10
N LEU A 175 17.21 15.79 5.82
CA LEU A 175 16.52 16.68 6.74
C LEU A 175 17.36 16.97 7.99
N LYS A 176 18.10 15.98 8.50
CA LYS A 176 19.02 16.14 9.63
C LYS A 176 20.14 17.15 9.35
N GLU A 177 20.71 17.10 8.14
CA GLU A 177 21.78 18.02 7.75
C GLU A 177 21.32 19.49 7.67
N ARG A 178 20.00 19.70 7.54
CA ARG A 178 19.42 21.06 7.41
C ARG A 178 19.04 21.71 8.73
N ASP A 179 19.15 20.99 9.86
CA ASP A 179 18.82 21.45 11.21
C ASP A 179 17.44 22.15 11.31
N ILE A 180 16.42 21.42 10.84
CA ILE A 180 15.06 21.96 10.72
C ILE A 180 14.35 21.83 12.06
N GLU A 181 13.86 22.96 12.60
CA GLU A 181 12.95 23.02 13.72
C GLU A 181 11.52 23.32 13.27
N VAL A 182 10.58 22.46 13.65
CA VAL A 182 9.15 22.67 13.38
C VAL A 182 8.47 23.17 14.64
N THR A 183 8.19 24.47 14.72
CA THR A 183 7.60 25.13 15.89
C THR A 183 6.09 24.94 15.98
N GLU A 184 5.39 24.82 14.83
CA GLU A 184 3.95 24.61 14.76
C GLU A 184 3.58 23.54 13.75
N THR A 185 2.80 22.55 14.18
CA THR A 185 2.41 21.40 13.35
C THR A 185 0.97 21.48 12.83
N GLY A 186 0.12 22.30 13.47
CA GLY A 186 -1.31 22.35 13.18
C GLY A 186 -1.66 22.67 11.73
N ALA A 187 -0.90 23.57 11.08
CA ALA A 187 -1.09 23.90 9.66
C ALA A 187 -0.69 22.71 8.78
N LEU A 188 0.44 22.05 9.05
CA LEU A 188 0.92 20.88 8.31
C LEU A 188 -0.10 19.75 8.35
N PHE A 189 -0.64 19.43 9.51
CA PHE A 189 -1.61 18.34 9.69
C PHE A 189 -2.93 18.66 8.98
N ARG A 190 -3.41 19.89 9.13
CA ARG A 190 -4.63 20.31 8.44
C ARG A 190 -4.50 20.27 6.92
N PHE A 191 -3.37 20.72 6.36
CA PHE A 191 -3.13 20.69 4.91
C PHE A 191 -2.87 19.28 4.39
N SER A 192 -2.28 18.39 5.18
CA SER A 192 -2.10 16.98 4.80
C SER A 192 -3.43 16.22 4.75
N GLY A 193 -4.39 16.58 5.63
CA GLY A 193 -5.71 15.94 5.68
C GLY A 193 -5.65 14.44 5.99
N GLY A 194 -4.66 14.00 6.79
CA GLY A 194 -4.47 12.58 7.12
C GLY A 194 -3.75 11.75 6.05
N ASP A 195 -3.18 12.40 5.03
CA ASP A 195 -2.39 11.79 3.96
C ASP A 195 -0.89 11.90 4.30
N ALA A 196 -0.24 10.75 4.58
CA ALA A 196 1.18 10.67 4.91
C ALA A 196 2.07 11.19 3.78
N ARG A 197 1.76 10.86 2.53
CA ARG A 197 2.54 11.29 1.35
C ARG A 197 2.49 12.80 1.21
N LYS A 198 1.30 13.38 1.39
CA LYS A 198 1.11 14.83 1.31
C LYS A 198 1.85 15.56 2.43
N LEU A 199 1.81 15.04 3.67
CA LEU A 199 2.58 15.59 4.78
C LEU A 199 4.08 15.63 4.45
N LEU A 200 4.64 14.50 4.03
CA LEU A 200 6.06 14.39 3.73
C LEU A 200 6.48 15.25 2.53
N ASN A 201 5.63 15.36 1.50
CA ASN A 201 5.88 16.26 0.37
C ASN A 201 5.90 17.73 0.81
N ILE A 202 4.95 18.14 1.67
CA ILE A 202 4.94 19.51 2.21
C ILE A 202 6.21 19.77 3.01
N LEU A 203 6.60 18.85 3.90
CA LEU A 203 7.82 18.96 4.69
C LEU A 203 9.06 19.07 3.79
N GLU A 204 9.16 18.23 2.76
CA GLU A 204 10.29 18.27 1.80
C GLU A 204 10.37 19.62 1.09
N ILE A 205 9.23 20.15 0.60
CA ILE A 205 9.19 21.46 -0.06
C ILE A 205 9.60 22.57 0.92
N LEU A 206 9.05 22.59 2.13
CA LEU A 206 9.38 23.61 3.15
C LEU A 206 10.86 23.55 3.55
N SER A 207 11.44 22.35 3.60
CA SER A 207 12.85 22.18 3.92
C SER A 207 13.81 22.77 2.86
N LEU A 208 13.33 23.05 1.64
CA LEU A 208 14.12 23.66 0.56
C LEU A 208 14.01 25.19 0.52
N ILE A 209 13.03 25.74 1.26
CA ILE A 209 12.79 27.18 1.30
C ILE A 209 13.56 27.72 2.52
N HIS A 210 14.60 28.50 2.28
CA HIS A 210 15.23 29.31 3.34
C HIS A 210 14.28 30.46 3.70
N ILE A 211 13.61 30.35 4.83
CA ILE A 211 12.81 31.43 5.40
C ILE A 211 13.66 32.16 6.43
#